data_14a5064f0ec93841ef7939908f7c0488
#
_entry.id   14a5064f0ec93841ef7939908f7c0488
#
_cell.length_a   1.000
_cell.length_b   1.000
_cell.length_c   1.000
_cell.angle_alpha   90.00
_cell.angle_beta   90.00
_cell.angle_gamma   90.00
#
_symmetry.space_group_name_H-M   'P 1'
#
loop_
_entity.id
_entity.type
_entity.pdbx_description
1 polymer ?
#
loop_
_entity_poly.entity_id
_entity_poly.type
_entity_poly.pdbx_seq_one_letter_code
_entity_poly.pdbx_strand_id
1 'polypeptide(L)'
;MMPAIMLTRRVGPRSTAGRDARILDAGSRYAREVAMSEQRLSCCISFDFDAMSSWIGSLKSNNPSTISRGQFGAVAIPRLLALLKDRGIRASFAVPGHTAYAFPRLVEAIADHGHELVHHGWVHENPASFDEAGERNVLEQGLNALERVSGMRPRGYRSPAWDLSTRSVDLLLEYGFDYDSSCMGHDFFPYYLRTGDQWSLDGPYHFGTTTPLVEMPVTWSLDDFPAAEFVLGMNTGLQAPSQMEENWRADFDYAHRDCAGGVFTLTLHPQTIARGRYFLMLERLLDYYAQHDGVVFEAMGDYVARWKTANPLTTWMAANPDLTGAHAIEP
;
A
#
# COMPACT_ATOMS: atom_id res chain seq x y z
N MET A 1 -15.65 -57.64 59.43
CA MET A 1 -14.53 -58.36 58.76
C MET A 1 -14.86 -58.41 57.28
N MET A 2 -14.25 -57.57 56.47
CA MET A 2 -14.30 -57.64 55.02
C MET A 2 -12.88 -57.47 54.48
N PRO A 3 -12.46 -58.25 53.49
CA PRO A 3 -11.08 -58.23 53.02
C PRO A 3 -10.82 -57.14 51.99
N ALA A 4 -9.58 -56.59 52.04
CA ALA A 4 -9.04 -55.59 51.16
C ALA A 4 -8.76 -56.17 49.76
N ILE A 5 -9.25 -55.49 48.73
CA ILE A 5 -8.90 -55.78 47.31
C ILE A 5 -7.73 -54.91 46.91
N MET A 6 -6.60 -55.57 46.61
CA MET A 6 -5.39 -54.93 46.05
C MET A 6 -5.59 -54.73 44.54
N LEU A 7 -5.62 -53.46 44.09
CA LEU A 7 -5.63 -53.10 42.70
C LEU A 7 -4.18 -52.83 42.23
N THR A 8 -3.62 -53.73 41.47
CA THR A 8 -2.35 -53.56 40.76
C THR A 8 -2.55 -52.67 39.52
N ARG A 9 -2.00 -51.46 39.53
CA ARG A 9 -1.93 -50.59 38.33
C ARG A 9 -0.83 -51.12 37.39
N ARG A 10 -1.21 -51.58 36.18
CA ARG A 10 -0.30 -51.79 35.05
C ARG A 10 0.10 -50.43 34.48
N VAL A 11 1.39 -50.12 34.48
CA VAL A 11 1.98 -48.98 33.76
C VAL A 11 2.20 -49.45 32.33
N GLY A 12 1.43 -48.88 31.39
CA GLY A 12 1.65 -49.07 29.96
C GLY A 12 2.79 -48.16 29.43
N PRO A 13 3.43 -48.51 28.30
CA PRO A 13 4.55 -47.75 27.77
C PRO A 13 4.11 -46.33 27.36
N ARG A 14 4.82 -45.32 27.85
CA ARG A 14 4.64 -43.91 27.41
C ARG A 14 5.10 -43.75 25.98
N SER A 15 4.21 -43.31 25.12
CA SER A 15 4.47 -42.94 23.71
C SER A 15 5.52 -41.84 23.65
N THR A 16 6.61 -42.07 22.94
CA THR A 16 7.69 -41.11 22.65
C THR A 16 7.33 -40.11 21.57
N ALA A 17 6.24 -40.36 20.82
CA ALA A 17 5.80 -39.51 19.70
C ALA A 17 5.42 -38.07 20.08
N GLY A 18 5.07 -37.82 21.36
CA GLY A 18 4.68 -36.46 21.81
C GLY A 18 5.85 -35.53 22.14
N ARG A 19 7.10 -36.04 22.25
CA ARG A 19 8.28 -35.21 22.53
C ARG A 19 8.89 -34.64 21.24
N ASP A 20 8.91 -35.43 20.18
CA ASP A 20 9.52 -34.99 18.91
C ASP A 20 8.68 -33.92 18.22
N ALA A 21 7.36 -33.99 18.30
CA ALA A 21 6.46 -32.95 17.76
C ALA A 21 6.61 -31.59 18.47
N ARG A 22 6.84 -31.58 19.80
CA ARG A 22 7.07 -30.35 20.57
C ARG A 22 8.45 -29.73 20.33
N ILE A 23 9.47 -30.53 20.04
CA ILE A 23 10.82 -30.06 19.75
C ILE A 23 10.87 -29.45 18.35
N LEU A 24 10.15 -30.04 17.38
CA LEU A 24 10.03 -29.50 16.03
C LEU A 24 9.22 -28.18 16.01
N ASP A 25 8.18 -28.08 16.81
CA ASP A 25 7.38 -26.84 16.92
C ASP A 25 8.17 -25.71 17.64
N ALA A 26 8.93 -26.05 18.67
CA ALA A 26 9.80 -25.08 19.37
C ALA A 26 10.95 -24.58 18.48
N GLY A 27 11.56 -25.44 17.63
CA GLY A 27 12.58 -25.05 16.67
C GLY A 27 12.02 -24.16 15.57
N SER A 28 10.82 -24.44 15.10
CA SER A 28 10.09 -23.63 14.12
C SER A 28 9.67 -22.26 14.70
N ARG A 29 9.24 -22.21 15.96
CA ARG A 29 8.95 -20.94 16.66
C ARG A 29 10.21 -20.12 16.88
N TYR A 30 11.28 -20.73 17.38
CA TYR A 30 12.55 -20.03 17.62
C TYR A 30 13.16 -19.49 16.31
N ALA A 31 13.12 -20.25 15.21
CA ALA A 31 13.55 -19.80 13.89
C ALA A 31 12.67 -18.67 13.34
N ARG A 32 11.34 -18.71 13.61
CA ARG A 32 10.42 -17.60 13.30
C ARG A 32 10.69 -16.39 14.18
N GLU A 33 10.91 -16.56 15.48
CA GLU A 33 11.22 -15.46 16.40
C GLU A 33 12.55 -14.80 16.06
N VAL A 34 13.59 -15.55 15.66
CA VAL A 34 14.89 -15.00 15.22
C VAL A 34 14.77 -14.29 13.88
N ALA A 35 14.05 -14.85 12.90
CA ALA A 35 13.77 -14.18 11.62
C ALA A 35 12.87 -12.93 11.79
N MET A 36 11.98 -12.93 12.78
CA MET A 36 11.11 -11.79 13.13
C MET A 36 11.86 -10.69 13.91
N SER A 37 13.06 -10.96 14.43
CA SER A 37 13.85 -9.97 15.18
C SER A 37 14.64 -9.00 14.29
N GLU A 38 14.83 -9.31 12.99
CA GLU A 38 15.64 -8.50 12.08
C GLU A 38 14.84 -7.45 11.29
N GLN A 39 13.56 -7.72 10.97
CA GLN A 39 12.67 -6.73 10.34
C GLN A 39 11.25 -6.94 10.80
N ARG A 40 10.73 -6.01 11.56
CA ARG A 40 9.41 -6.12 12.17
C ARG A 40 8.31 -5.53 11.32
N LEU A 41 8.56 -4.37 10.73
CA LEU A 41 7.59 -3.63 9.91
C LEU A 41 8.30 -2.82 8.83
N SER A 42 7.80 -2.88 7.60
CA SER A 42 8.21 -1.95 6.56
C SER A 42 7.32 -0.71 6.60
N CYS A 43 7.95 0.46 6.54
CA CYS A 43 7.27 1.74 6.48
C CYS A 43 7.45 2.32 5.08
N CYS A 44 6.40 2.24 4.26
CA CYS A 44 6.39 2.78 2.91
C CYS A 44 5.71 4.15 2.91
N ILE A 45 6.53 5.20 2.85
CA ILE A 45 6.04 6.57 2.71
C ILE A 45 5.80 6.82 1.22
N SER A 46 4.57 7.15 0.85
CA SER A 46 4.21 7.43 -0.53
C SER A 46 3.61 8.82 -0.68
N PHE A 47 3.88 9.44 -1.83
CA PHE A 47 3.38 10.77 -2.18
C PHE A 47 2.66 10.72 -3.52
N ASP A 48 1.40 11.15 -3.54
CA ASP A 48 0.65 11.35 -4.76
C ASP A 48 0.89 12.79 -5.24
N PHE A 49 1.87 12.94 -6.14
CA PHE A 49 2.24 14.25 -6.69
C PHE A 49 1.29 14.64 -7.83
N ASP A 50 0.04 14.85 -7.49
CA ASP A 50 -1.02 15.24 -8.42
C ASP A 50 -0.81 16.62 -9.02
N ALA A 51 -0.28 17.54 -8.21
CA ALA A 51 -0.27 18.97 -8.53
C ALA A 51 -1.68 19.44 -8.98
N MET A 52 -1.79 20.03 -10.17
CA MET A 52 -3.09 20.50 -10.68
C MET A 52 -3.98 19.37 -11.22
N SER A 53 -3.42 18.19 -11.48
CA SER A 53 -4.12 17.12 -12.20
C SER A 53 -5.37 16.63 -11.46
N SER A 54 -5.31 16.44 -10.14
CA SER A 54 -6.49 16.04 -9.35
C SER A 54 -7.64 17.07 -9.42
N TRP A 55 -7.31 18.35 -9.43
CA TRP A 55 -8.32 19.42 -9.56
C TRP A 55 -8.95 19.46 -10.96
N ILE A 56 -8.19 19.15 -12.01
CA ILE A 56 -8.63 19.16 -13.41
C ILE A 56 -9.33 17.83 -13.73
N GLY A 57 -8.68 16.71 -13.50
CA GLY A 57 -9.12 15.38 -13.94
C GLY A 57 -10.24 14.81 -13.09
N SER A 58 -10.09 14.71 -11.78
CA SER A 58 -11.14 14.20 -10.90
C SER A 58 -12.22 15.21 -10.61
N LEU A 59 -11.84 16.41 -10.16
CA LEU A 59 -12.78 17.42 -9.69
C LEU A 59 -13.36 18.30 -10.79
N LYS A 60 -12.91 18.12 -12.05
CA LYS A 60 -13.41 18.84 -13.23
C LYS A 60 -13.46 20.37 -13.05
N SER A 61 -12.54 20.91 -12.25
CA SER A 61 -12.48 22.33 -11.96
C SER A 61 -11.94 23.12 -13.13
N ASN A 62 -12.55 24.23 -13.47
CA ASN A 62 -12.04 25.27 -14.36
C ASN A 62 -11.74 26.58 -13.62
N ASN A 63 -11.78 26.57 -12.28
CA ASN A 63 -11.54 27.74 -11.46
C ASN A 63 -10.03 27.89 -11.18
N PRO A 64 -9.38 28.97 -11.67
CA PRO A 64 -7.95 29.16 -11.47
C PRO A 64 -7.52 29.19 -9.99
N SER A 65 -8.35 29.74 -9.11
CA SER A 65 -8.08 29.76 -7.66
C SER A 65 -8.06 28.34 -7.07
N THR A 66 -8.99 27.48 -7.47
CA THR A 66 -9.04 26.07 -7.04
C THR A 66 -7.84 25.31 -7.58
N ILE A 67 -7.57 25.42 -8.89
CA ILE A 67 -6.45 24.74 -9.55
C ILE A 67 -5.10 25.18 -8.95
N SER A 68 -4.95 26.44 -8.54
CA SER A 68 -3.73 26.96 -7.93
C SER A 68 -3.32 26.26 -6.64
N ARG A 69 -4.26 25.57 -5.96
CA ARG A 69 -3.98 24.76 -4.76
C ARG A 69 -3.03 23.63 -5.10
N GLY A 70 -3.23 22.97 -6.24
CA GLY A 70 -2.34 21.93 -6.74
C GLY A 70 -0.94 22.44 -7.11
N GLN A 71 -0.83 23.70 -7.56
CA GLN A 71 0.47 24.31 -7.85
C GLN A 71 1.40 24.34 -6.62
N PHE A 72 0.84 24.40 -5.42
CA PHE A 72 1.66 24.31 -4.20
C PHE A 72 2.42 22.99 -4.08
N GLY A 73 1.95 21.92 -4.69
CA GLY A 73 2.68 20.65 -4.77
C GLY A 73 4.08 20.82 -5.34
N ALA A 74 4.22 21.64 -6.39
CA ALA A 74 5.53 21.95 -6.97
C ALA A 74 6.46 22.72 -6.01
N VAL A 75 5.90 23.60 -5.18
CA VAL A 75 6.67 24.30 -4.11
C VAL A 75 7.06 23.33 -2.99
N ALA A 76 6.24 22.32 -2.75
CA ALA A 76 6.41 21.32 -1.70
C ALA A 76 7.52 20.32 -1.98
N ILE A 77 7.68 19.86 -3.23
CA ILE A 77 8.63 18.79 -3.59
C ILE A 77 10.05 19.06 -3.07
N PRO A 78 10.70 20.22 -3.27
CA PRO A 78 12.04 20.44 -2.74
C PRO A 78 12.14 20.31 -1.20
N ARG A 79 11.07 20.67 -0.47
CA ARG A 79 11.02 20.52 1.00
C ARG A 79 10.95 19.06 1.41
N LEU A 80 10.12 18.29 0.71
CA LEU A 80 9.95 16.85 0.96
C LEU A 80 11.24 16.08 0.62
N LEU A 81 11.87 16.40 -0.52
CA LEU A 81 13.15 15.78 -0.88
C LEU A 81 14.25 16.06 0.15
N ALA A 82 14.32 17.29 0.67
CA ALA A 82 15.25 17.62 1.75
C ALA A 82 14.93 16.81 3.02
N LEU A 83 13.67 16.78 3.44
CA LEU A 83 13.22 16.03 4.62
C LEU A 83 13.57 14.54 4.53
N LEU A 84 13.28 13.91 3.39
CA LEU A 84 13.56 12.48 3.15
C LEU A 84 15.06 12.20 3.12
N LYS A 85 15.84 13.06 2.45
CA LYS A 85 17.29 12.96 2.40
C LYS A 85 17.94 13.03 3.77
N ASP A 86 17.51 13.99 4.61
CA ASP A 86 18.07 14.22 5.95
C ASP A 86 17.83 13.00 6.88
N ARG A 87 16.80 12.18 6.58
CA ARG A 87 16.45 10.97 7.32
C ARG A 87 16.87 9.66 6.62
N GLY A 88 17.48 9.76 5.45
CA GLY A 88 17.86 8.58 4.65
C GLY A 88 16.66 7.73 4.19
N ILE A 89 15.48 8.34 4.06
CA ILE A 89 14.25 7.66 3.68
C ILE A 89 14.12 7.62 2.15
N ARG A 90 13.95 6.41 1.61
CA ARG A 90 13.53 6.20 0.23
C ARG A 90 12.00 6.05 0.18
N ALA A 91 11.35 6.86 -0.63
CA ALA A 91 9.89 6.94 -0.76
C ALA A 91 9.43 6.59 -2.18
N SER A 92 8.12 6.39 -2.36
CA SER A 92 7.47 6.21 -3.67
C SER A 92 6.63 7.43 -4.02
N PHE A 93 6.71 7.89 -5.26
CA PHE A 93 5.95 9.04 -5.75
C PHE A 93 5.03 8.59 -6.89
N ALA A 94 3.73 8.59 -6.64
CA ALA A 94 2.72 8.39 -7.67
C ALA A 94 2.50 9.72 -8.42
N VAL A 95 2.75 9.70 -9.73
CA VAL A 95 2.80 10.93 -10.53
C VAL A 95 1.93 10.77 -11.78
N PRO A 96 0.89 11.60 -11.97
CA PRO A 96 0.16 11.67 -13.23
C PRO A 96 1.06 12.12 -14.39
N GLY A 97 0.88 11.56 -15.58
CA GLY A 97 1.68 11.94 -16.75
C GLY A 97 1.57 13.43 -17.10
N HIS A 98 0.39 14.02 -16.91
CA HIS A 98 0.15 15.45 -17.05
C HIS A 98 1.00 16.29 -16.07
N THR A 99 1.11 15.87 -14.82
CA THR A 99 1.99 16.51 -13.84
C THR A 99 3.46 16.37 -14.20
N ALA A 100 3.88 15.21 -14.73
CA ALA A 100 5.24 15.00 -15.20
C ALA A 100 5.62 15.97 -16.31
N TYR A 101 4.74 16.22 -17.26
CA TYR A 101 4.98 17.22 -18.31
C TYR A 101 4.93 18.67 -17.82
N ALA A 102 4.09 18.96 -16.81
CA ALA A 102 4.02 20.29 -16.24
C ALA A 102 5.26 20.65 -15.39
N PHE A 103 5.85 19.66 -14.69
CA PHE A 103 6.96 19.86 -13.79
C PHE A 103 8.11 18.85 -14.01
N PRO A 104 8.67 18.76 -15.26
CA PRO A 104 9.65 17.72 -15.59
C PRO A 104 10.87 17.73 -14.68
N ARG A 105 11.40 18.91 -14.34
CA ARG A 105 12.59 19.03 -13.46
C ARG A 105 12.35 18.53 -12.04
N LEU A 106 11.11 18.61 -11.55
CA LEU A 106 10.79 18.09 -10.22
C LEU A 106 10.68 16.57 -10.23
N VAL A 107 10.12 16.01 -11.31
CA VAL A 107 10.05 14.54 -11.48
C VAL A 107 11.44 13.96 -11.71
N GLU A 108 12.29 14.61 -12.52
CA GLU A 108 13.72 14.27 -12.65
C GLU A 108 14.41 14.30 -11.27
N ALA A 109 14.19 15.36 -10.48
CA ALA A 109 14.80 15.49 -9.15
C ALA A 109 14.34 14.39 -8.17
N ILE A 110 13.06 13.97 -8.22
CA ILE A 110 12.55 12.83 -7.44
C ILE A 110 13.33 11.56 -7.79
N ALA A 111 13.49 11.28 -9.10
CA ALA A 111 14.24 10.13 -9.59
C ALA A 111 15.74 10.20 -9.24
N ASP A 112 16.37 11.38 -9.41
CA ASP A 112 17.80 11.61 -9.11
C ASP A 112 18.12 11.45 -7.62
N HIS A 113 17.15 11.68 -6.72
CA HIS A 113 17.28 11.39 -5.29
C HIS A 113 17.08 9.91 -4.95
N GLY A 114 16.85 9.05 -5.95
CA GLY A 114 16.70 7.61 -5.78
C GLY A 114 15.31 7.17 -5.29
N HIS A 115 14.31 8.05 -5.35
CA HIS A 115 12.94 7.68 -5.04
C HIS A 115 12.30 6.91 -6.19
N GLU A 116 11.29 6.11 -5.87
CA GLU A 116 10.51 5.38 -6.87
C GLU A 116 9.48 6.29 -7.53
N LEU A 117 9.28 6.13 -8.84
CA LEU A 117 8.14 6.70 -9.56
C LEU A 117 7.08 5.62 -9.80
N VAL A 118 5.84 5.94 -9.46
CA VAL A 118 4.67 5.09 -9.59
C VAL A 118 3.71 5.75 -10.59
N HIS A 119 3.09 4.95 -11.46
CA HIS A 119 2.12 5.45 -12.42
C HIS A 119 0.82 5.88 -11.73
N HIS A 120 0.29 7.06 -12.07
CA HIS A 120 -0.92 7.61 -11.45
C HIS A 120 -1.92 8.21 -12.47
N GLY A 121 -2.21 7.46 -13.54
CA GLY A 121 -3.05 7.94 -14.62
C GLY A 121 -2.38 8.99 -15.50
N TRP A 122 -3.19 9.65 -16.35
CA TRP A 122 -2.73 10.76 -17.18
C TRP A 122 -2.95 12.10 -16.51
N VAL A 123 -4.21 12.49 -16.24
CA VAL A 123 -4.60 13.76 -15.59
C VAL A 123 -5.41 13.52 -14.32
N HIS A 124 -5.14 12.40 -13.64
CA HIS A 124 -5.83 11.99 -12.42
C HIS A 124 -7.33 11.72 -12.66
N GLU A 125 -7.65 11.01 -13.70
CA GLU A 125 -9.01 10.60 -14.08
C GLU A 125 -9.39 9.24 -13.48
N ASN A 126 -10.68 9.05 -13.19
CA ASN A 126 -11.20 7.78 -12.71
C ASN A 126 -11.20 6.72 -13.82
N PRO A 127 -10.45 5.60 -13.71
CA PRO A 127 -10.39 4.54 -14.73
C PRO A 127 -11.76 3.92 -15.02
N ALA A 128 -12.63 3.79 -14.02
CA ALA A 128 -13.96 3.22 -14.18
C ALA A 128 -14.89 4.06 -15.10
N SER A 129 -14.51 5.30 -15.40
CA SER A 129 -15.27 6.19 -16.30
C SER A 129 -15.00 5.95 -17.78
N PHE A 130 -14.05 5.07 -18.14
CA PHE A 130 -13.63 4.81 -19.50
C PHE A 130 -14.09 3.41 -19.98
N ASP A 131 -14.15 3.25 -21.30
CA ASP A 131 -14.07 1.94 -21.91
C ASP A 131 -12.62 1.44 -21.92
N GLU A 132 -12.39 0.22 -22.39
CA GLU A 132 -11.05 -0.38 -22.43
C GLU A 132 -10.05 0.45 -23.25
N ALA A 133 -10.46 0.98 -24.39
CA ALA A 133 -9.59 1.76 -25.24
C ALA A 133 -9.19 3.09 -24.57
N GLY A 134 -10.11 3.71 -23.86
CA GLY A 134 -9.86 4.92 -23.08
C GLY A 134 -8.90 4.66 -21.93
N GLU A 135 -9.09 3.57 -21.16
CA GLU A 135 -8.22 3.21 -20.04
C GLU A 135 -6.80 2.85 -20.51
N ARG A 136 -6.67 2.10 -21.64
CA ARG A 136 -5.37 1.85 -22.29
C ARG A 136 -4.65 3.14 -22.67
N ASN A 137 -5.37 4.06 -23.29
CA ASN A 137 -4.79 5.35 -23.70
C ASN A 137 -4.27 6.14 -22.50
N VAL A 138 -4.98 6.12 -21.38
CA VAL A 138 -4.54 6.75 -20.11
C VAL A 138 -3.26 6.10 -19.60
N LEU A 139 -3.19 4.77 -19.56
CA LEU A 139 -1.99 4.03 -19.14
C LEU A 139 -0.81 4.35 -20.04
N GLU A 140 -1.00 4.32 -21.35
CA GLU A 140 0.07 4.60 -22.32
C GLU A 140 0.58 6.04 -22.23
N GLN A 141 -0.32 7.01 -22.11
CA GLN A 141 0.08 8.42 -21.96
C GLN A 141 0.88 8.65 -20.68
N GLY A 142 0.43 8.08 -19.57
CA GLY A 142 1.13 8.18 -18.29
C GLY A 142 2.50 7.51 -18.32
N LEU A 143 2.59 6.26 -18.81
CA LEU A 143 3.86 5.55 -18.98
C LEU A 143 4.84 6.31 -19.86
N ASN A 144 4.39 6.75 -21.03
CA ASN A 144 5.22 7.50 -21.99
C ASN A 144 5.74 8.82 -21.39
N ALA A 145 4.90 9.51 -20.62
CA ALA A 145 5.29 10.76 -19.97
C ALA A 145 6.37 10.54 -18.91
N LEU A 146 6.16 9.57 -18.02
CA LEU A 146 7.09 9.26 -16.93
C LEU A 146 8.43 8.74 -17.47
N GLU A 147 8.40 7.81 -18.42
CA GLU A 147 9.60 7.28 -19.05
C GLU A 147 10.38 8.37 -19.80
N ARG A 148 9.69 9.25 -20.52
CA ARG A 148 10.31 10.36 -21.25
C ARG A 148 10.99 11.37 -20.33
N VAL A 149 10.38 11.67 -19.18
CA VAL A 149 10.89 12.70 -18.25
C VAL A 149 12.00 12.13 -17.36
N SER A 150 11.83 10.93 -16.83
CA SER A 150 12.76 10.35 -15.84
C SER A 150 13.76 9.35 -16.42
N GLY A 151 13.53 8.86 -17.63
CA GLY A 151 14.26 7.72 -18.20
C GLY A 151 13.91 6.37 -17.55
N MET A 152 12.94 6.33 -16.64
CA MET A 152 12.53 5.11 -15.92
C MET A 152 11.09 4.75 -16.24
N ARG A 153 10.85 3.47 -16.56
CA ARG A 153 9.51 2.94 -16.71
C ARG A 153 8.97 2.54 -15.33
N PRO A 154 7.86 3.12 -14.86
CA PRO A 154 7.23 2.71 -13.61
C PRO A 154 6.85 1.23 -13.61
N ARG A 155 7.05 0.57 -12.48
CA ARG A 155 6.65 -0.82 -12.26
C ARG A 155 5.48 -0.95 -11.29
N GLY A 156 5.17 0.11 -10.55
CA GLY A 156 4.01 0.24 -9.70
C GLY A 156 2.94 1.11 -10.31
N TYR A 157 1.71 0.83 -9.95
CA TYR A 157 0.53 1.62 -10.29
C TYR A 157 -0.20 2.03 -9.02
N ARG A 158 -0.76 3.22 -9.02
CA ARG A 158 -1.78 3.67 -8.08
C ARG A 158 -2.86 4.37 -8.87
N SER A 159 -4.10 3.93 -8.69
CA SER A 159 -5.21 4.56 -9.38
C SER A 159 -5.56 5.91 -8.77
N PRO A 160 -5.88 6.92 -9.59
CA PRO A 160 -6.49 8.15 -9.11
C PRO A 160 -7.74 7.88 -8.24
N ALA A 161 -7.78 8.51 -7.06
CA ALA A 161 -8.83 8.30 -6.05
C ALA A 161 -9.07 6.83 -5.67
N TRP A 162 -8.11 5.94 -5.94
CA TRP A 162 -8.12 4.50 -5.69
C TRP A 162 -9.29 3.75 -6.34
N ASP A 163 -9.86 4.32 -7.39
CA ASP A 163 -10.89 3.66 -8.20
C ASP A 163 -10.27 2.76 -9.26
N LEU A 164 -10.85 1.58 -9.46
CA LEU A 164 -10.47 0.67 -10.53
C LEU A 164 -11.69 0.32 -11.40
N SER A 165 -11.47 0.06 -12.68
CA SER A 165 -12.45 -0.58 -13.53
C SER A 165 -12.37 -2.10 -13.35
N THR A 166 -13.38 -2.81 -13.85
CA THR A 166 -13.36 -4.29 -13.88
C THR A 166 -12.25 -4.87 -14.79
N ARG A 167 -11.56 -4.03 -15.55
CA ARG A 167 -10.49 -4.40 -16.49
C ARG A 167 -9.10 -3.97 -16.03
N SER A 168 -9.03 -3.10 -15.01
CA SER A 168 -7.76 -2.49 -14.59
C SER A 168 -6.70 -3.53 -14.28
N VAL A 169 -7.04 -4.60 -13.56
CA VAL A 169 -6.08 -5.66 -13.20
C VAL A 169 -5.50 -6.34 -14.44
N ASP A 170 -6.35 -6.67 -15.43
CA ASP A 170 -5.89 -7.30 -16.68
C ASP A 170 -4.98 -6.37 -17.48
N LEU A 171 -5.34 -5.09 -17.56
CA LEU A 171 -4.52 -4.08 -18.24
C LEU A 171 -3.17 -3.89 -17.53
N LEU A 172 -3.16 -3.80 -16.21
CA LEU A 172 -1.91 -3.66 -15.45
C LEU A 172 -0.97 -4.85 -15.67
N LEU A 173 -1.50 -6.06 -15.72
CA LEU A 173 -0.74 -7.27 -16.07
C LEU A 173 -0.19 -7.20 -17.49
N GLU A 174 -1.00 -6.79 -18.47
CA GLU A 174 -0.61 -6.67 -19.88
C GLU A 174 0.53 -5.65 -20.05
N TYR A 175 0.46 -4.52 -19.35
CA TYR A 175 1.51 -3.48 -19.39
C TYR A 175 2.73 -3.81 -18.50
N GLY A 176 2.72 -4.93 -17.80
CA GLY A 176 3.84 -5.47 -17.04
C GLY A 176 4.11 -4.75 -15.72
N PHE A 177 3.06 -4.27 -15.06
CA PHE A 177 3.17 -3.78 -13.69
C PHE A 177 3.41 -4.93 -12.71
N ASP A 178 4.21 -4.69 -11.66
CA ASP A 178 4.49 -5.66 -10.61
C ASP A 178 3.47 -5.59 -9.48
N TYR A 179 2.93 -4.40 -9.24
CA TYR A 179 1.97 -4.14 -8.16
C TYR A 179 1.03 -2.98 -8.47
N ASP A 180 -0.11 -3.04 -7.81
CA ASP A 180 -1.07 -1.94 -7.62
C ASP A 180 -1.05 -1.49 -6.15
N SER A 181 -1.50 -0.28 -5.88
CA SER A 181 -1.66 0.29 -4.54
C SER A 181 -2.94 1.12 -4.49
N SER A 182 -4.08 0.47 -4.71
CA SER A 182 -5.40 1.14 -4.83
C SER A 182 -6.50 0.44 -4.05
N CYS A 183 -6.32 -0.84 -3.67
CA CYS A 183 -7.36 -1.63 -3.02
C CYS A 183 -7.16 -1.74 -1.51
N MET A 184 -8.26 -1.98 -0.81
CA MET A 184 -8.36 -1.98 0.66
C MET A 184 -8.77 -3.35 1.20
N GLY A 185 -8.35 -4.44 0.56
CA GLY A 185 -8.73 -5.80 0.95
C GLY A 185 -7.97 -6.35 2.16
N HIS A 186 -6.93 -5.65 2.61
CA HIS A 186 -6.20 -5.92 3.84
C HIS A 186 -5.70 -4.59 4.45
N ASP A 187 -5.36 -4.60 5.73
CA ASP A 187 -4.79 -3.44 6.41
C ASP A 187 -3.26 -3.31 6.22
N PHE A 188 -2.47 -4.27 6.71
CA PHE A 188 -1.00 -4.20 6.75
C PHE A 188 -0.27 -5.34 6.05
N PHE A 189 -0.98 -6.19 5.31
CA PHE A 189 -0.33 -7.26 4.54
C PHE A 189 -0.72 -7.18 3.07
N PRO A 190 0.27 -7.27 2.16
CA PRO A 190 -0.02 -7.40 0.74
C PRO A 190 -0.76 -8.69 0.41
N TYR A 191 -1.44 -8.66 -0.71
CA TYR A 191 -2.12 -9.82 -1.24
C TYR A 191 -2.07 -9.81 -2.77
N TYR A 192 -2.39 -10.95 -3.38
CA TYR A 192 -2.48 -11.01 -4.83
C TYR A 192 -3.89 -10.63 -5.29
N LEU A 193 -3.96 -9.72 -6.26
CA LEU A 193 -5.23 -9.30 -6.87
C LEU A 193 -5.85 -10.41 -7.72
N ARG A 194 -7.16 -10.35 -7.85
CA ARG A 194 -7.92 -11.20 -8.76
C ARG A 194 -8.42 -10.39 -9.94
N THR A 195 -8.68 -11.11 -11.04
CA THR A 195 -9.41 -10.60 -12.19
C THR A 195 -10.67 -11.46 -12.43
N GLY A 196 -11.72 -10.85 -12.99
CA GLY A 196 -12.93 -11.55 -13.33
C GLY A 196 -13.86 -11.86 -12.16
N ASP A 197 -13.73 -11.18 -11.03
CA ASP A 197 -14.72 -11.22 -9.95
C ASP A 197 -16.08 -10.78 -10.49
N GLN A 198 -17.16 -11.49 -10.10
CA GLN A 198 -18.52 -11.19 -10.52
C GLN A 198 -19.45 -11.03 -9.32
N TRP A 199 -20.32 -10.07 -9.38
CA TRP A 199 -21.31 -9.80 -8.33
C TRP A 199 -22.60 -9.23 -8.92
N SER A 200 -23.72 -9.50 -8.25
CA SER A 200 -25.01 -8.89 -8.55
C SER A 200 -25.81 -8.69 -7.26
N LEU A 201 -26.89 -7.90 -7.34
CA LEU A 201 -27.77 -7.73 -6.20
C LEU A 201 -28.62 -8.99 -5.91
N ASP A 202 -28.80 -9.86 -6.90
CA ASP A 202 -29.70 -11.00 -6.86
C ASP A 202 -28.97 -12.35 -6.70
N GLY A 203 -27.64 -12.33 -6.58
CA GLY A 203 -26.83 -13.55 -6.49
C GLY A 203 -25.61 -13.39 -5.57
N PRO A 204 -24.90 -14.48 -5.29
CA PRO A 204 -23.70 -14.47 -4.49
C PRO A 204 -22.55 -13.76 -5.22
N TYR A 205 -21.50 -13.43 -4.47
CA TYR A 205 -20.24 -12.98 -5.02
C TYR A 205 -19.47 -14.19 -5.58
N HIS A 206 -19.01 -14.10 -6.81
CA HIS A 206 -18.18 -15.11 -7.45
C HIS A 206 -16.75 -14.59 -7.55
N PHE A 207 -15.85 -15.30 -6.90
CA PHE A 207 -14.43 -14.99 -6.94
C PHE A 207 -13.83 -15.34 -8.30
N GLY A 208 -13.08 -14.42 -8.86
CA GLY A 208 -12.37 -14.62 -10.12
C GLY A 208 -11.04 -15.36 -9.94
N THR A 209 -10.13 -15.13 -10.87
CA THR A 209 -8.82 -15.79 -10.87
C THR A 209 -7.78 -14.95 -10.17
N THR A 210 -7.07 -15.49 -9.19
CA THR A 210 -5.92 -14.85 -8.54
C THR A 210 -4.77 -14.70 -9.54
N THR A 211 -4.19 -13.50 -9.60
CA THR A 211 -3.16 -13.10 -10.57
C THR A 211 -1.80 -12.90 -9.89
N PRO A 212 -0.70 -12.78 -10.63
CA PRO A 212 0.61 -12.46 -10.04
C PRO A 212 0.80 -10.96 -9.71
N LEU A 213 -0.22 -10.11 -9.90
CA LEU A 213 -0.19 -8.70 -9.52
C LEU A 213 -0.39 -8.58 -8.01
N VAL A 214 0.54 -7.91 -7.35
CA VAL A 214 0.48 -7.68 -5.88
C VAL A 214 -0.29 -6.41 -5.60
N GLU A 215 -1.15 -6.45 -4.60
CA GLU A 215 -1.72 -5.26 -3.98
C GLU A 215 -0.89 -4.82 -2.79
N MET A 216 -0.46 -3.56 -2.83
CA MET A 216 0.08 -2.83 -1.69
C MET A 216 -1.06 -2.10 -0.99
N PRO A 217 -1.58 -2.63 0.12
CA PRO A 217 -2.83 -2.15 0.67
C PRO A 217 -2.77 -0.68 1.07
N VAL A 218 -3.86 0.01 0.80
CA VAL A 218 -4.10 1.40 1.20
C VAL A 218 -5.34 1.50 2.06
N THR A 219 -5.50 2.61 2.77
CA THR A 219 -6.73 2.93 3.51
C THR A 219 -6.90 4.43 3.62
N TRP A 220 -8.13 4.91 3.48
CA TRP A 220 -8.46 6.32 3.63
C TRP A 220 -8.09 6.92 4.99
N SER A 221 -7.94 6.09 6.03
CA SER A 221 -7.48 6.54 7.36
C SER A 221 -5.99 6.91 7.39
N LEU A 222 -5.19 6.38 6.46
CA LEU A 222 -3.76 6.66 6.30
C LEU A 222 -3.47 7.54 5.06
N ASP A 223 -4.44 8.36 4.68
CA ASP A 223 -4.35 9.34 3.61
C ASP A 223 -4.57 10.76 4.18
N ASP A 224 -3.70 11.71 3.82
CA ASP A 224 -3.81 13.09 4.31
C ASP A 224 -4.89 13.90 3.61
N PHE A 225 -5.31 13.55 2.39
CA PHE A 225 -6.26 14.33 1.61
C PHE A 225 -7.65 14.40 2.26
N PRO A 226 -8.30 13.28 2.66
CA PRO A 226 -9.60 13.34 3.33
C PRO A 226 -9.56 14.11 4.65
N ALA A 227 -8.46 14.01 5.39
CA ALA A 227 -8.32 14.61 6.70
C ALA A 227 -7.97 16.10 6.65
N ALA A 228 -7.11 16.52 5.73
CA ALA A 228 -6.51 17.85 5.77
C ALA A 228 -6.91 18.79 4.63
N GLU A 229 -7.32 18.25 3.46
CA GLU A 229 -7.70 19.09 2.32
C GLU A 229 -9.19 19.42 2.34
N PHE A 230 -9.51 20.71 2.17
CA PHE A 230 -10.90 21.19 2.10
C PHE A 230 -11.39 21.20 0.65
N VAL A 231 -12.47 20.46 0.37
CA VAL A 231 -13.16 20.46 -0.93
C VAL A 231 -14.64 20.70 -0.70
N LEU A 232 -15.12 21.86 -1.12
CA LEU A 232 -16.51 22.27 -0.92
C LEU A 232 -17.49 21.24 -1.51
N GLY A 233 -18.39 20.74 -0.69
CA GLY A 233 -19.40 19.75 -1.09
C GLY A 233 -18.93 18.30 -1.13
N MET A 234 -17.64 18.04 -0.91
CA MET A 234 -17.08 16.68 -0.91
C MET A 234 -16.43 16.35 0.42
N ASN A 235 -15.51 17.19 0.88
CA ASN A 235 -14.66 16.90 2.03
C ASN A 235 -14.51 18.13 2.92
N THR A 236 -14.82 18.01 4.21
CA THR A 236 -14.63 19.09 5.17
C THR A 236 -13.18 19.37 5.48
N GLY A 237 -12.32 18.33 5.47
CA GLY A 237 -10.89 18.47 5.70
C GLY A 237 -10.51 19.30 6.92
N LEU A 238 -9.35 19.94 6.88
CA LEU A 238 -8.86 20.91 7.88
C LEU A 238 -8.73 20.34 9.30
N GLN A 239 -8.61 19.02 9.42
CA GLN A 239 -8.41 18.35 10.70
C GLN A 239 -7.14 18.87 11.40
N ALA A 240 -7.18 18.95 12.73
CA ALA A 240 -6.01 19.36 13.49
C ALA A 240 -4.84 18.36 13.31
N PRO A 241 -3.60 18.83 13.12
CA PRO A 241 -2.46 17.93 13.00
C PRO A 241 -2.33 16.94 14.17
N SER A 242 -2.69 17.36 15.39
CA SER A 242 -2.64 16.49 16.58
C SER A 242 -3.59 15.29 16.49
N GLN A 243 -4.76 15.44 15.88
CA GLN A 243 -5.70 14.33 15.68
C GLN A 243 -5.20 13.36 14.62
N MET A 244 -4.66 13.87 13.51
CA MET A 244 -4.05 13.02 12.49
C MET A 244 -2.84 12.26 13.06
N GLU A 245 -1.98 12.96 13.80
CA GLU A 245 -0.79 12.38 14.44
C GLU A 245 -1.17 11.27 15.44
N GLU A 246 -2.19 11.48 16.26
CA GLU A 246 -2.70 10.48 17.20
C GLU A 246 -3.22 9.23 16.48
N ASN A 247 -4.04 9.39 15.44
CA ASN A 247 -4.59 8.29 14.67
C ASN A 247 -3.48 7.50 13.96
N TRP A 248 -2.58 8.16 13.27
CA TRP A 248 -1.52 7.51 12.51
C TRP A 248 -0.47 6.82 13.39
N ARG A 249 -0.22 7.34 14.60
CA ARG A 249 0.59 6.63 15.60
C ARG A 249 -0.10 5.38 16.09
N ALA A 250 -1.41 5.45 16.39
CA ALA A 250 -2.16 4.29 16.87
C ALA A 250 -2.20 3.16 15.84
N ASP A 251 -2.42 3.47 14.56
CA ASP A 251 -2.38 2.50 13.46
C ASP A 251 -0.96 1.91 13.28
N PHE A 252 0.06 2.75 13.36
CA PHE A 252 1.46 2.29 13.31
C PHE A 252 1.82 1.40 14.50
N ASP A 253 1.44 1.77 15.72
CA ASP A 253 1.72 0.99 16.93
C ASP A 253 1.05 -0.38 16.88
N TYR A 254 -0.17 -0.45 16.35
CA TYR A 254 -0.85 -1.72 16.10
C TYR A 254 -0.09 -2.56 15.07
N ALA A 255 0.25 -1.97 13.92
CA ALA A 255 0.99 -2.67 12.87
C ALA A 255 2.36 -3.17 13.37
N HIS A 256 3.11 -2.34 14.09
CA HIS A 256 4.41 -2.70 14.65
C HIS A 256 4.31 -3.83 15.71
N ARG A 257 3.27 -3.80 16.54
CA ARG A 257 3.06 -4.80 17.60
C ARG A 257 2.60 -6.15 17.04
N ASP A 258 1.59 -6.14 16.13
CA ASP A 258 0.81 -7.33 15.78
C ASP A 258 1.03 -7.82 14.35
N CYS A 259 1.61 -7.00 13.45
CA CYS A 259 1.73 -7.31 12.03
C CYS A 259 3.20 -7.50 11.59
N ALA A 260 3.91 -8.39 12.28
CA ALA A 260 5.33 -8.66 11.97
C ALA A 260 5.52 -9.15 10.52
N GLY A 261 6.44 -8.50 9.79
CA GLY A 261 6.67 -8.74 8.36
C GLY A 261 5.70 -8.02 7.43
N GLY A 262 4.75 -7.26 8.00
CA GLY A 262 3.80 -6.44 7.27
C GLY A 262 4.36 -5.12 6.75
N VAL A 263 3.49 -4.29 6.20
CA VAL A 263 3.81 -2.97 5.65
C VAL A 263 2.83 -1.92 6.16
N PHE A 264 3.37 -0.80 6.59
CA PHE A 264 2.62 0.41 6.93
C PHE A 264 2.75 1.37 5.75
N THR A 265 1.68 1.53 4.96
CA THR A 265 1.65 2.39 3.78
C THR A 265 0.97 3.71 4.14
N LEU A 266 1.74 4.81 4.14
CA LEU A 266 1.22 6.15 4.38
C LEU A 266 1.13 6.90 3.05
N THR A 267 -0.06 7.38 2.70
CA THR A 267 -0.32 8.13 1.47
C THR A 267 -0.44 9.61 1.77
N LEU A 268 0.38 10.41 1.10
CA LEU A 268 0.52 11.83 1.35
C LEU A 268 0.44 12.61 0.03
N HIS A 269 -0.13 13.80 0.08
CA HIS A 269 -0.20 14.71 -1.06
C HIS A 269 0.72 15.91 -0.81
N PRO A 270 1.74 16.17 -1.66
CA PRO A 270 2.66 17.29 -1.47
C PRO A 270 1.96 18.62 -1.22
N GLN A 271 0.87 18.90 -1.93
CA GLN A 271 0.10 20.13 -1.75
C GLN A 271 -0.62 20.24 -0.40
N THR A 272 -0.80 19.13 0.29
CA THR A 272 -1.50 19.02 1.58
C THR A 272 -0.50 18.92 2.74
N ILE A 273 0.29 17.83 2.76
CA ILE A 273 1.20 17.51 3.88
C ILE A 273 2.33 18.52 4.08
N ALA A 274 2.78 19.17 3.00
CA ALA A 274 3.88 20.15 3.11
C ALA A 274 3.43 21.56 3.52
N ARG A 275 2.15 21.75 3.91
CA ARG A 275 1.69 22.96 4.58
C ARG A 275 2.26 23.01 6.00
N GLY A 276 2.77 24.17 6.43
CA GLY A 276 3.59 24.34 7.62
C GLY A 276 3.23 23.48 8.83
N ARG A 277 1.97 23.52 9.30
CA ARG A 277 1.53 22.74 10.47
C ARG A 277 1.56 21.23 10.26
N TYR A 278 1.20 20.76 9.06
CA TYR A 278 1.23 19.36 8.71
C TYR A 278 2.64 18.86 8.42
N PHE A 279 3.49 19.73 7.85
CA PHE A 279 4.89 19.42 7.64
C PHE A 279 5.63 19.17 8.97
N LEU A 280 5.42 20.04 9.98
CA LEU A 280 5.95 19.82 11.32
C LEU A 280 5.42 18.54 11.99
N MET A 281 4.18 18.16 11.69
CA MET A 281 3.64 16.89 12.15
C MET A 281 4.33 15.70 11.45
N LEU A 282 4.51 15.78 10.13
CA LEU A 282 5.20 14.74 9.37
C LEU A 282 6.63 14.50 9.89
N GLU A 283 7.38 15.58 10.17
CA GLU A 283 8.72 15.48 10.78
C GLU A 283 8.69 14.63 12.05
N ARG A 284 7.77 14.93 12.97
CA ARG A 284 7.64 14.19 14.24
C ARG A 284 7.20 12.74 14.04
N LEU A 285 6.33 12.47 13.07
CA LEU A 285 5.87 11.11 12.76
C LEU A 285 7.01 10.26 12.21
N LEU A 286 7.78 10.77 11.24
CA LEU A 286 8.92 10.04 10.70
C LEU A 286 9.97 9.76 11.77
N ASP A 287 10.25 10.73 12.64
CA ASP A 287 11.16 10.55 13.77
C ASP A 287 10.60 9.53 14.79
N TYR A 288 9.29 9.52 15.01
CA TYR A 288 8.61 8.54 15.87
C TYR A 288 8.74 7.13 15.30
N TYR A 289 8.41 6.94 14.03
CA TYR A 289 8.49 5.61 13.40
C TYR A 289 9.91 5.06 13.39
N ALA A 290 10.90 5.91 13.14
CA ALA A 290 12.32 5.54 13.11
C ALA A 290 12.89 5.09 14.47
N GLN A 291 12.23 5.40 15.59
CA GLN A 291 12.69 5.00 16.94
C GLN A 291 12.33 3.57 17.29
N HIS A 292 11.48 2.90 16.49
CA HIS A 292 11.04 1.55 16.79
C HIS A 292 11.96 0.49 16.19
N ASP A 293 12.34 -0.46 17.01
CA ASP A 293 13.24 -1.56 16.59
C ASP A 293 12.61 -2.39 15.45
N GLY A 294 13.41 -2.69 14.44
CA GLY A 294 13.00 -3.51 13.30
C GLY A 294 12.12 -2.78 12.28
N VAL A 295 11.95 -1.46 12.38
CA VAL A 295 11.31 -0.63 11.35
C VAL A 295 12.29 -0.30 10.24
N VAL A 296 11.87 -0.51 8.99
CA VAL A 296 12.64 -0.21 7.79
C VAL A 296 11.83 0.70 6.88
N PHE A 297 12.42 1.84 6.49
CA PHE A 297 11.84 2.69 5.46
C PHE A 297 12.32 2.23 4.09
N GLU A 298 11.40 1.88 3.21
CA GLU A 298 11.70 1.43 1.85
C GLU A 298 10.63 1.89 0.85
N ALA A 299 10.97 1.90 -0.43
CA ALA A 299 10.00 2.16 -1.49
C ALA A 299 9.06 0.95 -1.66
N MET A 300 7.84 1.19 -2.13
CA MET A 300 6.82 0.14 -2.32
C MET A 300 7.33 -0.99 -3.23
N GLY A 301 7.97 -0.64 -4.36
CA GLY A 301 8.49 -1.63 -5.30
C GLY A 301 9.58 -2.53 -4.70
N ASP A 302 10.44 -2.01 -3.81
CA ASP A 302 11.46 -2.80 -3.12
C ASP A 302 10.82 -3.80 -2.14
N TYR A 303 9.83 -3.32 -1.38
CA TYR A 303 9.06 -4.19 -0.49
C TYR A 303 8.34 -5.29 -1.28
N VAL A 304 7.64 -4.94 -2.36
CA VAL A 304 6.92 -5.92 -3.21
C VAL A 304 7.86 -6.99 -3.79
N ALA A 305 9.02 -6.60 -4.30
CA ALA A 305 9.99 -7.55 -4.86
C ALA A 305 10.45 -8.59 -3.81
N ARG A 306 10.69 -8.13 -2.58
CA ARG A 306 11.06 -8.98 -1.45
C ARG A 306 9.87 -9.84 -0.99
N TRP A 307 8.69 -9.25 -0.88
CA TRP A 307 7.47 -9.95 -0.47
C TRP A 307 7.09 -11.06 -1.46
N LYS A 308 7.11 -10.80 -2.78
CA LYS A 308 6.85 -11.81 -3.82
C LYS A 308 7.80 -13.01 -3.72
N THR A 309 9.06 -12.74 -3.40
CA THR A 309 10.06 -13.81 -3.22
C THR A 309 9.74 -14.69 -2.01
N ALA A 310 9.32 -14.09 -0.91
CA ALA A 310 8.94 -14.80 0.32
C ALA A 310 7.57 -15.49 0.21
N ASN A 311 6.69 -14.99 -0.66
CA ASN A 311 5.31 -15.45 -0.82
C ASN A 311 4.99 -15.82 -2.28
N PRO A 312 5.58 -16.89 -2.84
CA PRO A 312 5.26 -17.33 -4.20
C PRO A 312 3.75 -17.56 -4.36
N LEU A 313 3.17 -17.13 -5.48
CA LEU A 313 1.73 -17.11 -5.73
C LEU A 313 1.01 -18.41 -5.32
N THR A 314 1.50 -19.57 -5.76
CA THR A 314 0.87 -20.87 -5.47
C THR A 314 0.90 -21.20 -3.97
N THR A 315 2.00 -20.88 -3.28
CA THR A 315 2.12 -21.09 -1.83
C THR A 315 1.22 -20.14 -1.07
N TRP A 316 1.18 -18.88 -1.48
CA TRP A 316 0.33 -17.86 -0.88
C TRP A 316 -1.17 -18.21 -1.04
N MET A 317 -1.60 -18.62 -2.24
CA MET A 317 -2.97 -19.05 -2.48
C MET A 317 -3.40 -20.22 -1.56
N ALA A 318 -2.54 -21.20 -1.39
CA ALA A 318 -2.82 -22.34 -0.51
C ALA A 318 -2.93 -21.93 0.98
N ALA A 319 -2.23 -20.86 1.39
CA ALA A 319 -2.26 -20.35 2.75
C ALA A 319 -3.41 -19.36 3.01
N ASN A 320 -4.06 -18.84 1.95
CA ASN A 320 -5.07 -17.78 2.03
C ASN A 320 -6.36 -18.18 1.25
N PRO A 321 -7.01 -19.32 1.58
CA PRO A 321 -8.15 -19.81 0.82
C PRO A 321 -9.36 -18.87 0.84
N ASP A 322 -9.55 -18.12 1.93
CA ASP A 322 -10.66 -17.16 2.05
C ASP A 322 -10.46 -15.93 1.14
N LEU A 323 -9.23 -15.50 0.92
CA LEU A 323 -8.93 -14.39 0.01
C LEU A 323 -8.98 -14.81 -1.47
N THR A 324 -8.81 -16.08 -1.74
CA THR A 324 -8.87 -16.64 -3.10
C THR A 324 -10.23 -17.18 -3.50
N GLY A 325 -11.19 -17.23 -2.55
CA GLY A 325 -12.52 -17.81 -2.76
C GLY A 325 -12.54 -19.35 -2.81
N ALA A 326 -11.47 -20.03 -2.40
CA ALA A 326 -11.41 -21.49 -2.43
C ALA A 326 -12.43 -22.16 -1.48
N HIS A 327 -12.97 -21.43 -0.52
CA HIS A 327 -14.04 -21.88 0.39
C HIS A 327 -15.43 -21.35 0.00
N ALA A 328 -15.57 -20.63 -1.10
CA ALA A 328 -16.85 -20.13 -1.54
C ALA A 328 -17.79 -21.31 -1.92
N ILE A 329 -19.05 -21.17 -1.58
CA ILE A 329 -20.08 -22.15 -1.92
C ILE A 329 -20.82 -21.64 -3.14
N GLU A 330 -20.80 -22.41 -4.21
CA GLU A 330 -21.66 -22.14 -5.35
C GLU A 330 -23.13 -22.53 -5.00
N PRO A 331 -24.12 -21.69 -5.37
CA PRO A 331 -25.50 -21.91 -5.02
C PRO A 331 -26.14 -23.11 -5.75
#